data_f3611fdd1e3fc91f20a14a9ebbf3db8a
#
_entry.id   f3611fdd1e3fc91f20a14a9ebbf3db8a
#
_cell.length_a   1.000
_cell.length_b   1.000
_cell.length_c   1.000
_cell.angle_alpha   90.00
_cell.angle_beta   90.00
_cell.angle_gamma   90.00
#
_symmetry.space_group_name_H-M   'P 1'
#
loop_
_entity.id
_entity.type
_entity.pdbx_description
1 polymer ?
#
loop_
_entity_poly.entity_id
_entity_poly.type
_entity_poly.pdbx_seq_one_letter_code
_entity_poly.pdbx_strand_id
1 'polypeptide(L)'
;MEYKLIYIVLFKFLVYIKIKYILPLYKKIGYIIINRWRKRMNKKEAILKVYNCIKKETAKKAISIELKKQKTQLIDSKVGGTPYLPVGAEIPVDDDGRQLTLLAQINCEELVGMEDYPQKGLLQFFILMDDCYGLDFDNQNKQNTFRVVYHDSIDDNVKEEDILKIYNPYIEDEDYMPFEDEFKMVFTTYEEGITSEDFNFDEIFVKKYNELFKDNQIESFWDLDDDEESFDDILEEINDEISGCGNKIGGYPYFAQSDPREYDGLDVYDTLLLQIDSMDDYENGYIMWGDCGVCNFFINKDKLKNLDFSDVLYNWDCY
;
A
#
# COMPACT_ATOMS: atom_id res chain seq x y z
N MET A 1 -69.46 7.12 -34.91
CA MET A 1 -69.63 7.61 -33.49
C MET A 1 -69.02 6.64 -32.45
N GLU A 2 -69.10 5.36 -32.66
CA GLU A 2 -68.64 4.31 -31.74
C GLU A 2 -67.12 4.33 -31.46
N TYR A 3 -66.27 4.55 -32.48
CA TYR A 3 -64.80 4.56 -32.28
C TYR A 3 -64.31 5.69 -31.34
N LYS A 4 -64.99 6.86 -31.33
CA LYS A 4 -64.66 7.97 -30.39
C LYS A 4 -64.96 7.61 -28.96
N LEU A 5 -66.03 6.84 -28.71
CA LEU A 5 -66.41 6.42 -27.37
C LEU A 5 -65.41 5.40 -26.80
N ILE A 6 -64.99 4.45 -27.61
CA ILE A 6 -63.95 3.44 -27.25
C ILE A 6 -62.62 4.11 -26.93
N TYR A 7 -62.20 5.10 -27.69
CA TYR A 7 -60.96 5.85 -27.43
C TYR A 7 -61.01 6.63 -26.10
N ILE A 8 -62.14 7.24 -25.77
CA ILE A 8 -62.34 7.97 -24.51
C ILE A 8 -62.33 7.02 -23.31
N VAL A 9 -62.92 5.85 -23.44
CA VAL A 9 -62.97 4.84 -22.36
C VAL A 9 -61.57 4.25 -22.11
N LEU A 10 -60.84 3.89 -23.19
CA LEU A 10 -59.46 3.41 -23.10
C LEU A 10 -58.53 4.46 -22.52
N PHE A 11 -58.64 5.72 -22.91
CA PHE A 11 -57.80 6.80 -22.36
C PHE A 11 -58.08 7.01 -20.88
N LYS A 12 -59.34 7.05 -20.46
CA LYS A 12 -59.73 7.15 -19.03
C LYS A 12 -59.20 5.95 -18.22
N PHE A 13 -59.27 4.76 -18.77
CA PHE A 13 -58.77 3.55 -18.12
C PHE A 13 -57.22 3.56 -17.98
N LEU A 14 -56.48 3.98 -19.01
CA LEU A 14 -55.02 4.15 -18.97
C LEU A 14 -54.62 5.23 -17.96
N VAL A 15 -55.32 6.37 -17.92
CA VAL A 15 -55.09 7.43 -16.94
C VAL A 15 -55.36 6.92 -15.50
N TYR A 16 -56.43 6.15 -15.32
CA TYR A 16 -56.77 5.56 -14.04
C TYR A 16 -55.68 4.58 -13.56
N ILE A 17 -55.21 3.68 -14.43
CA ILE A 17 -54.10 2.78 -14.12
C ILE A 17 -52.82 3.57 -13.76
N LYS A 18 -52.48 4.58 -14.54
CA LYS A 18 -51.28 5.41 -14.27
C LYS A 18 -51.38 6.10 -12.90
N ILE A 19 -52.49 6.68 -12.58
CA ILE A 19 -52.68 7.40 -11.30
C ILE A 19 -52.76 6.43 -10.12
N LYS A 20 -53.53 5.33 -10.25
CA LYS A 20 -53.81 4.43 -9.12
C LYS A 20 -52.68 3.45 -8.81
N TYR A 21 -51.92 3.00 -9.81
CA TYR A 21 -50.93 1.95 -9.61
C TYR A 21 -49.51 2.38 -9.94
N ILE A 22 -49.30 3.09 -11.02
CA ILE A 22 -47.98 3.45 -11.52
C ILE A 22 -47.37 4.61 -10.66
N LEU A 23 -48.11 5.66 -10.46
CA LEU A 23 -47.61 6.84 -9.71
C LEU A 23 -47.26 6.54 -8.24
N PRO A 24 -48.09 5.76 -7.49
CA PRO A 24 -47.70 5.33 -6.14
C PRO A 24 -46.47 4.42 -6.11
N LEU A 25 -46.32 3.57 -7.13
CA LEU A 25 -45.13 2.69 -7.26
C LEU A 25 -43.86 3.52 -7.46
N TYR A 26 -43.87 4.50 -8.37
CA TYR A 26 -42.74 5.41 -8.55
C TYR A 26 -42.42 6.23 -7.29
N LYS A 27 -43.42 6.70 -6.57
CA LYS A 27 -43.23 7.42 -5.29
C LYS A 27 -42.60 6.50 -4.23
N LYS A 28 -43.01 5.23 -4.15
CA LYS A 28 -42.48 4.25 -3.21
C LYS A 28 -41.01 3.90 -3.56
N ILE A 29 -40.73 3.69 -4.85
CA ILE A 29 -39.35 3.43 -5.32
C ILE A 29 -38.48 4.65 -5.05
N GLY A 30 -38.93 5.86 -5.38
CA GLY A 30 -38.19 7.08 -5.11
C GLY A 30 -37.90 7.29 -3.62
N TYR A 31 -38.87 6.98 -2.73
CA TYR A 31 -38.67 7.04 -1.28
C TYR A 31 -37.61 6.03 -0.80
N ILE A 32 -37.64 4.80 -1.30
CA ILE A 32 -36.64 3.76 -0.98
C ILE A 32 -35.26 4.19 -1.44
N ILE A 33 -35.12 4.69 -2.67
CA ILE A 33 -33.85 5.17 -3.22
C ILE A 33 -33.28 6.33 -2.38
N ILE A 34 -34.14 7.31 -2.05
CA ILE A 34 -33.71 8.48 -1.25
C ILE A 34 -33.27 8.06 0.16
N ASN A 35 -33.98 7.12 0.79
CA ASN A 35 -33.59 6.64 2.12
C ASN A 35 -32.31 5.83 2.10
N ARG A 36 -32.11 4.95 1.10
CA ARG A 36 -30.84 4.23 0.87
C ARG A 36 -29.68 5.22 0.69
N TRP A 37 -29.86 6.21 -0.17
CA TRP A 37 -28.85 7.24 -0.40
C TRP A 37 -28.50 8.03 0.87
N ARG A 38 -29.52 8.44 1.66
CA ARG A 38 -29.31 9.13 2.96
C ARG A 38 -28.55 8.26 3.95
N LYS A 39 -28.89 6.96 4.04
CA LYS A 39 -28.23 6.01 4.93
C LYS A 39 -26.76 5.83 4.56
N ARG A 40 -26.47 5.68 3.26
CA ARG A 40 -25.11 5.63 2.72
C ARG A 40 -24.32 6.90 3.04
N MET A 41 -24.87 8.08 2.79
CA MET A 41 -24.20 9.36 3.09
C MET A 41 -23.90 9.50 4.58
N ASN A 42 -24.84 9.15 5.45
CA ASN A 42 -24.62 9.20 6.90
C ASN A 42 -23.51 8.23 7.36
N LYS A 43 -23.43 7.05 6.76
CA LYS A 43 -22.37 6.05 7.04
C LYS A 43 -21.01 6.57 6.62
N LYS A 44 -20.86 7.03 5.37
CA LYS A 44 -19.65 7.65 4.86
C LYS A 44 -19.19 8.83 5.72
N GLU A 45 -20.09 9.74 6.06
CA GLU A 45 -19.79 10.89 6.92
C GLU A 45 -19.31 10.45 8.31
N ALA A 46 -19.89 9.38 8.87
CA ALA A 46 -19.47 8.84 10.16
C ALA A 46 -18.05 8.25 10.08
N ILE A 47 -17.77 7.43 9.05
CA ILE A 47 -16.44 6.85 8.82
C ILE A 47 -15.40 7.95 8.67
N LEU A 48 -15.60 8.90 7.77
CA LEU A 48 -14.68 10.02 7.55
C LEU A 48 -14.50 10.90 8.79
N LYS A 49 -15.54 11.10 9.58
CA LYS A 49 -15.45 11.85 10.83
C LYS A 49 -14.55 11.13 11.85
N VAL A 50 -14.71 9.83 12.02
CA VAL A 50 -13.85 9.01 12.89
C VAL A 50 -12.44 9.04 12.36
N TYR A 51 -12.25 8.72 11.06
CA TYR A 51 -10.95 8.68 10.42
C TYR A 51 -10.19 10.01 10.56
N ASN A 52 -10.83 11.15 10.31
CA ASN A 52 -10.21 12.47 10.48
C ASN A 52 -9.76 12.77 11.93
N CYS A 53 -10.37 12.12 12.94
CA CYS A 53 -9.90 12.21 14.32
C CYS A 53 -8.67 11.33 14.53
N ILE A 54 -8.76 10.03 14.18
CA ILE A 54 -7.67 9.08 14.39
C ILE A 54 -6.43 9.42 13.55
N LYS A 55 -6.59 9.91 12.31
CA LYS A 55 -5.51 10.39 11.44
C LYS A 55 -4.59 11.41 12.13
N LYS A 56 -5.16 12.31 12.92
CA LYS A 56 -4.39 13.33 13.65
C LYS A 56 -3.73 12.75 14.90
N GLU A 57 -4.39 11.81 15.57
CA GLU A 57 -3.90 11.19 16.80
C GLU A 57 -2.79 10.18 16.55
N THR A 58 -2.79 9.57 15.35
CA THR A 58 -1.84 8.54 14.91
C THR A 58 -0.78 9.03 13.93
N ALA A 59 -0.76 10.35 13.62
CA ALA A 59 0.11 10.91 12.60
C ALA A 59 1.58 10.52 12.81
N LYS A 60 2.20 9.95 11.79
CA LYS A 60 3.63 9.63 11.68
C LYS A 60 4.22 10.38 10.48
N LYS A 61 5.50 10.73 10.57
CA LYS A 61 6.24 11.21 9.40
C LYS A 61 6.45 10.07 8.40
N ALA A 62 6.29 10.38 7.13
CA ALA A 62 6.52 9.50 6.01
C ALA A 62 7.15 10.27 4.84
N ILE A 63 7.74 9.54 3.92
CA ILE A 63 8.22 10.04 2.64
C ILE A 63 7.48 9.30 1.54
N SER A 64 6.76 10.03 0.71
CA SER A 64 6.22 9.53 -0.56
C SER A 64 7.34 9.46 -1.59
N ILE A 65 7.38 8.40 -2.38
CA ILE A 65 8.37 8.15 -3.42
C ILE A 65 7.68 8.19 -4.79
N GLU A 66 8.01 9.20 -5.59
CA GLU A 66 7.69 9.20 -7.01
C GLU A 66 8.82 8.48 -7.76
N LEU A 67 8.48 7.48 -8.57
CA LEU A 67 9.43 6.73 -9.39
C LEU A 67 9.46 7.29 -10.82
N LYS A 68 10.67 7.56 -11.34
CA LYS A 68 10.89 8.05 -12.70
C LYS A 68 11.78 7.10 -13.46
N LYS A 69 11.26 6.48 -14.52
CA LYS A 69 12.02 5.61 -15.41
C LYS A 69 13.14 6.41 -16.07
N GLN A 70 14.35 6.17 -15.65
CA GLN A 70 15.55 6.77 -16.21
C GLN A 70 16.80 6.05 -15.72
N LYS A 71 17.89 6.16 -16.48
CA LYS A 71 19.20 5.68 -16.01
C LYS A 71 19.64 6.46 -14.77
N THR A 72 20.07 5.73 -13.75
CA THR A 72 20.50 6.27 -12.46
C THR A 72 22.03 6.27 -12.33
N GLN A 73 22.53 7.05 -11.37
CA GLN A 73 23.94 7.00 -10.98
C GLN A 73 24.14 5.98 -9.86
N LEU A 74 25.38 5.62 -9.62
CA LEU A 74 25.74 4.57 -8.66
C LEU A 74 25.22 4.83 -7.24
N ILE A 75 25.23 6.09 -6.79
CA ILE A 75 24.85 6.49 -5.43
C ILE A 75 23.44 7.12 -5.34
N ASP A 76 22.69 7.12 -6.44
CA ASP A 76 21.32 7.63 -6.46
C ASP A 76 20.37 6.77 -5.61
N SER A 77 19.34 7.40 -5.07
CA SER A 77 18.14 6.68 -4.58
C SER A 77 17.37 6.14 -5.78
N LYS A 78 17.13 4.80 -5.82
CA LYS A 78 16.62 4.12 -7.00
C LYS A 78 15.93 2.78 -6.69
N VAL A 79 15.11 2.32 -7.64
CA VAL A 79 14.68 0.92 -7.79
C VAL A 79 15.45 0.32 -8.95
N GLY A 80 15.97 -0.91 -8.76
CA GLY A 80 16.75 -1.60 -9.77
C GLY A 80 18.14 -0.99 -10.04
N GLY A 81 18.70 -1.34 -11.19
CA GLY A 81 20.02 -0.88 -11.63
C GLY A 81 21.20 -1.51 -10.89
N THR A 82 22.37 -0.87 -10.99
CA THR A 82 23.61 -1.36 -10.37
C THR A 82 23.71 -0.95 -8.90
N PRO A 83 23.89 -1.88 -7.92
CA PRO A 83 24.10 -1.52 -6.53
C PRO A 83 25.44 -0.79 -6.33
N TYR A 84 25.50 0.12 -5.35
CA TYR A 84 26.78 0.59 -4.84
C TYR A 84 27.41 -0.51 -3.98
N LEU A 85 28.72 -0.73 -4.11
CA LEU A 85 29.49 -1.64 -3.27
C LEU A 85 30.81 -1.00 -2.87
N PRO A 86 31.13 -0.88 -1.56
CA PRO A 86 32.46 -0.47 -1.12
C PRO A 86 33.53 -1.40 -1.63
N VAL A 87 34.75 -0.89 -1.76
CA VAL A 87 35.90 -1.71 -2.18
C VAL A 87 36.09 -2.88 -1.22
N GLY A 88 36.05 -4.11 -1.75
CA GLY A 88 36.21 -5.36 -1.00
C GLY A 88 34.91 -5.90 -0.37
N ALA A 89 33.77 -5.22 -0.56
CA ALA A 89 32.47 -5.80 -0.24
C ALA A 89 32.06 -6.84 -1.29
N GLU A 90 31.25 -7.79 -0.86
CA GLU A 90 30.70 -8.83 -1.70
C GLU A 90 29.21 -8.54 -1.97
N ILE A 91 28.71 -8.95 -3.12
CA ILE A 91 27.27 -8.93 -3.43
C ILE A 91 26.57 -9.93 -2.52
N PRO A 92 25.43 -9.58 -1.91
CA PRO A 92 24.65 -10.53 -1.13
C PRO A 92 24.30 -11.78 -1.94
N VAL A 93 24.50 -12.94 -1.32
CA VAL A 93 24.12 -14.24 -1.86
C VAL A 93 23.22 -14.97 -0.85
N ASP A 94 22.41 -15.91 -1.34
CA ASP A 94 21.70 -16.85 -0.52
C ASP A 94 22.58 -18.03 -0.06
N ASP A 95 22.00 -18.98 0.68
CA ASP A 95 22.69 -20.17 1.20
C ASP A 95 23.17 -21.12 0.05
N ASP A 96 22.63 -21.01 -1.15
CA ASP A 96 23.03 -21.75 -2.35
C ASP A 96 24.09 -21.01 -3.19
N GLY A 97 24.48 -19.80 -2.79
CA GLY A 97 25.47 -18.97 -3.49
C GLY A 97 24.90 -18.21 -4.69
N ARG A 98 23.56 -18.11 -4.82
CA ARG A 98 22.90 -17.31 -5.86
C ARG A 98 22.94 -15.84 -5.45
N GLN A 99 23.42 -14.97 -6.35
CA GLN A 99 23.47 -13.53 -6.08
C GLN A 99 22.06 -12.93 -6.08
N LEU A 100 21.80 -12.10 -5.07
CA LEU A 100 20.55 -11.35 -4.95
C LEU A 100 20.55 -10.15 -5.90
N THR A 101 19.36 -9.75 -6.34
CA THR A 101 19.12 -8.57 -7.18
C THR A 101 18.87 -7.35 -6.30
N LEU A 102 19.43 -6.21 -6.67
CA LEU A 102 19.07 -4.93 -6.04
C LEU A 102 17.61 -4.59 -6.35
N LEU A 103 16.76 -4.63 -5.34
CA LEU A 103 15.41 -4.10 -5.44
C LEU A 103 15.43 -2.58 -5.34
N ALA A 104 16.02 -2.06 -4.26
CA ALA A 104 16.04 -0.63 -4.01
C ALA A 104 17.32 -0.19 -3.30
N GLN A 105 17.75 1.03 -3.57
CA GLN A 105 18.82 1.73 -2.87
C GLN A 105 18.35 3.13 -2.49
N ILE A 106 18.60 3.52 -1.25
CA ILE A 106 18.22 4.82 -0.71
C ILE A 106 19.49 5.55 -0.27
N ASN A 107 19.74 6.73 -0.82
CA ASN A 107 20.71 7.66 -0.27
C ASN A 107 20.11 8.33 0.96
N CYS A 108 20.63 7.98 2.13
CA CYS A 108 20.04 8.39 3.39
C CYS A 108 20.11 9.89 3.66
N GLU A 109 20.98 10.64 2.95
CA GLU A 109 21.03 12.10 3.01
C GLU A 109 19.77 12.76 2.41
N GLU A 110 19.02 12.02 1.59
CA GLU A 110 17.76 12.48 0.99
C GLU A 110 16.54 12.26 1.92
N LEU A 111 16.68 11.54 3.06
CA LEU A 111 15.62 11.25 4.01
C LEU A 111 15.32 12.42 4.97
N VAL A 112 15.08 13.60 4.42
CA VAL A 112 14.90 14.82 5.19
C VAL A 112 13.65 14.74 6.09
N GLY A 113 13.87 14.93 7.40
CA GLY A 113 12.79 14.92 8.39
C GLY A 113 12.49 13.56 9.00
N MET A 114 13.23 12.51 8.62
CA MET A 114 13.09 11.14 9.16
C MET A 114 14.20 10.86 10.19
N GLU A 115 14.11 11.47 11.36
CA GLU A 115 15.19 11.48 12.37
C GLU A 115 15.55 10.08 12.93
N ASP A 116 14.60 9.14 12.90
CA ASP A 116 14.83 7.75 13.35
C ASP A 116 15.59 6.91 12.31
N TYR A 117 15.69 7.38 11.06
CA TYR A 117 16.38 6.71 9.93
C TYR A 117 17.85 7.14 9.84
N PRO A 118 18.73 6.35 9.15
CA PRO A 118 20.07 6.78 8.86
C PRO A 118 20.09 8.14 8.18
N GLN A 119 21.01 9.03 8.60
CA GLN A 119 21.12 10.39 8.07
C GLN A 119 22.22 10.54 7.04
N LYS A 120 22.96 9.48 6.73
CA LYS A 120 24.05 9.42 5.74
C LYS A 120 24.25 8.01 5.24
N GLY A 121 25.01 7.87 4.15
CA GLY A 121 25.31 6.57 3.58
C GLY A 121 24.18 6.02 2.73
N LEU A 122 24.21 4.73 2.45
CA LEU A 122 23.27 4.05 1.57
C LEU A 122 22.60 2.89 2.30
N LEU A 123 21.27 2.82 2.19
CA LEU A 123 20.47 1.67 2.64
C LEU A 123 19.99 0.92 1.40
N GLN A 124 20.31 -0.37 1.31
CA GLN A 124 20.03 -1.20 0.16
C GLN A 124 19.14 -2.38 0.53
N PHE A 125 18.25 -2.74 -0.39
CA PHE A 125 17.32 -3.85 -0.29
C PHE A 125 17.56 -4.77 -1.47
N PHE A 126 17.88 -6.03 -1.18
CA PHE A 126 18.12 -7.07 -2.18
C PHE A 126 17.10 -8.17 -2.02
N ILE A 127 16.67 -8.76 -3.13
CA ILE A 127 15.79 -9.93 -3.17
C ILE A 127 16.30 -10.95 -4.17
N LEU A 128 15.97 -12.23 -3.96
CA LEU A 128 16.17 -13.27 -4.96
C LEU A 128 15.06 -13.15 -6.01
N MET A 129 15.43 -13.23 -7.29
CA MET A 129 14.44 -13.23 -8.37
C MET A 129 14.05 -14.66 -8.72
N ASP A 130 13.19 -15.22 -7.87
CA ASP A 130 12.51 -16.50 -8.05
C ASP A 130 10.99 -16.28 -8.10
N ASP A 131 10.20 -17.33 -8.21
CA ASP A 131 8.74 -17.30 -8.29
C ASP A 131 8.05 -16.72 -7.04
N CYS A 132 8.79 -16.56 -5.94
CA CYS A 132 8.33 -15.97 -4.69
C CYS A 132 8.96 -14.61 -4.40
N TYR A 133 9.71 -14.03 -5.35
CA TYR A 133 10.47 -12.77 -5.18
C TYR A 133 11.31 -12.76 -3.89
N GLY A 134 11.90 -13.91 -3.55
CA GLY A 134 12.73 -14.07 -2.37
C GLY A 134 11.98 -14.13 -1.03
N LEU A 135 10.68 -14.27 -1.01
CA LEU A 135 9.91 -14.42 0.24
C LEU A 135 10.00 -15.87 0.74
N ASP A 136 10.43 -16.05 1.99
CA ASP A 136 10.30 -17.30 2.75
C ASP A 136 9.03 -17.19 3.61
N PHE A 137 7.94 -17.85 3.18
CA PHE A 137 6.62 -17.81 3.85
C PHE A 137 6.65 -18.38 5.27
N ASP A 138 7.61 -19.26 5.58
CA ASP A 138 7.74 -19.84 6.93
C ASP A 138 8.60 -18.98 7.86
N ASN A 139 9.50 -18.14 7.28
CA ASN A 139 10.49 -17.36 8.03
C ASN A 139 10.75 -15.99 7.38
N GLN A 140 9.72 -15.14 7.34
CA GLN A 140 9.75 -13.83 6.67
C GLN A 140 10.83 -12.85 7.17
N ASN A 141 11.46 -13.11 8.31
CA ASN A 141 12.55 -12.31 8.86
C ASN A 141 13.95 -12.95 8.67
N LYS A 142 14.02 -14.13 8.05
CA LYS A 142 15.29 -14.77 7.73
C LYS A 142 15.89 -14.17 6.47
N GLN A 143 16.89 -13.33 6.65
CA GLN A 143 17.60 -12.66 5.54
C GLN A 143 18.52 -13.62 4.77
N ASN A 144 17.94 -14.62 4.10
CA ASN A 144 18.63 -15.54 3.18
C ASN A 144 18.35 -15.15 1.74
N THR A 145 17.10 -15.23 1.31
CA THR A 145 16.63 -14.93 -0.05
C THR A 145 16.27 -13.45 -0.25
N PHE A 146 16.36 -12.67 0.81
CA PHE A 146 16.42 -11.22 0.77
C PHE A 146 17.54 -10.71 1.69
N ARG A 147 17.96 -9.46 1.52
CA ARG A 147 18.98 -8.86 2.37
C ARG A 147 18.79 -7.35 2.46
N VAL A 148 18.88 -6.79 3.66
CA VAL A 148 18.99 -5.35 3.86
C VAL A 148 20.42 -5.01 4.30
N VAL A 149 21.07 -4.10 3.56
CA VAL A 149 22.47 -3.73 3.79
C VAL A 149 22.56 -2.22 4.00
N TYR A 150 23.27 -1.81 5.04
CA TYR A 150 23.55 -0.41 5.30
C TYR A 150 25.05 -0.14 5.18
N HIS A 151 25.41 0.84 4.34
CA HIS A 151 26.75 1.37 4.20
C HIS A 151 26.78 2.77 4.83
N ASP A 152 27.49 2.94 5.92
CA ASP A 152 27.53 4.19 6.71
C ASP A 152 28.33 5.32 6.03
N SER A 153 29.06 5.00 4.98
CA SER A 153 29.91 5.91 4.23
C SER A 153 29.97 5.53 2.75
N ILE A 154 30.16 6.51 1.90
CA ILE A 154 30.29 6.37 0.44
C ILE A 154 31.73 6.70 0.08
N ASP A 155 32.39 5.82 -0.70
CA ASP A 155 33.70 6.06 -1.31
C ASP A 155 33.49 6.50 -2.77
N ASP A 156 33.83 7.76 -3.05
CA ASP A 156 33.71 8.36 -4.38
C ASP A 156 34.65 7.74 -5.44
N ASN A 157 35.61 6.91 -5.01
CA ASN A 157 36.51 6.21 -5.94
C ASN A 157 35.91 4.92 -6.50
N VAL A 158 34.80 4.43 -5.95
CA VAL A 158 34.09 3.25 -6.47
C VAL A 158 33.51 3.55 -7.85
N LYS A 159 33.76 2.67 -8.79
CA LYS A 159 33.30 2.81 -10.16
C LYS A 159 32.28 1.74 -10.49
N GLU A 160 31.18 2.16 -11.11
CA GLU A 160 30.13 1.26 -11.60
C GLU A 160 30.69 0.15 -12.49
N GLU A 161 31.67 0.47 -13.36
CA GLU A 161 32.34 -0.50 -14.26
C GLU A 161 33.02 -1.67 -13.52
N ASP A 162 33.46 -1.45 -12.27
CA ASP A 162 34.10 -2.51 -11.49
C ASP A 162 33.06 -3.41 -10.83
N ILE A 163 31.91 -2.83 -10.43
CA ILE A 163 30.80 -3.57 -9.87
C ILE A 163 30.13 -4.44 -10.95
N LEU A 164 29.92 -3.90 -12.15
CA LEU A 164 29.34 -4.65 -13.29
C LEU A 164 30.15 -5.89 -13.70
N LYS A 165 31.43 -5.97 -13.33
CA LYS A 165 32.24 -7.17 -13.57
C LYS A 165 31.91 -8.34 -12.65
N ILE A 166 31.32 -8.06 -11.48
CA ILE A 166 31.04 -9.04 -10.43
C ILE A 166 29.55 -9.16 -10.12
N TYR A 167 28.74 -8.18 -10.50
CA TYR A 167 27.29 -8.19 -10.31
C TYR A 167 26.63 -9.00 -11.44
N ASN A 168 26.20 -10.20 -11.11
CA ASN A 168 25.49 -11.11 -12.00
C ASN A 168 24.36 -11.79 -11.20
N PRO A 169 23.28 -11.07 -10.91
CA PRO A 169 22.21 -11.56 -10.07
C PRO A 169 21.55 -12.79 -10.69
N TYR A 170 21.12 -13.71 -9.84
CA TYR A 170 20.33 -14.85 -10.25
C TYR A 170 18.93 -14.41 -10.63
N ILE A 171 18.45 -14.88 -11.77
CA ILE A 171 17.08 -14.70 -12.26
C ILE A 171 16.62 -16.09 -12.69
N GLU A 172 15.59 -16.61 -12.04
CA GLU A 172 15.07 -17.95 -12.34
C GLU A 172 14.35 -17.96 -13.69
N ASP A 173 13.46 -16.98 -13.90
CA ASP A 173 12.77 -16.74 -15.16
C ASP A 173 12.57 -15.23 -15.31
N GLU A 174 12.72 -14.68 -16.52
CA GLU A 174 12.48 -13.27 -16.78
C GLU A 174 11.02 -12.87 -16.50
N ASP A 175 10.07 -13.82 -16.62
CA ASP A 175 8.66 -13.61 -16.30
C ASP A 175 8.40 -13.40 -14.79
N TYR A 176 9.36 -13.73 -13.91
CA TYR A 176 9.27 -13.51 -12.46
C TYR A 176 9.89 -12.19 -12.00
N MET A 177 10.27 -11.31 -12.91
CA MET A 177 10.81 -10.01 -12.51
C MET A 177 9.67 -9.01 -12.26
N PRO A 178 9.56 -8.44 -11.03
CA PRO A 178 8.55 -7.41 -10.77
C PRO A 178 8.82 -6.11 -11.53
N PHE A 179 10.04 -5.91 -12.05
CA PHE A 179 10.45 -4.76 -12.86
C PHE A 179 11.63 -5.13 -13.77
N GLU A 180 11.69 -4.52 -14.94
CA GLU A 180 12.82 -4.69 -15.90
C GLU A 180 13.70 -3.44 -15.98
N ASP A 181 13.15 -2.29 -15.63
CA ASP A 181 13.79 -0.98 -15.76
C ASP A 181 14.44 -0.52 -14.44
N GLU A 182 15.25 0.52 -14.52
CA GLU A 182 15.69 1.26 -13.34
C GLU A 182 14.91 2.57 -13.18
N PHE A 183 14.65 2.93 -11.93
CA PHE A 183 13.83 4.11 -11.60
C PHE A 183 14.57 4.99 -10.59
N LYS A 184 14.66 6.27 -10.90
CA LYS A 184 15.08 7.30 -9.93
C LYS A 184 13.95 7.56 -8.94
N MET A 185 14.28 7.55 -7.65
CA MET A 185 13.34 7.98 -6.60
C MET A 185 13.38 9.49 -6.44
N VAL A 186 12.20 10.10 -6.27
CA VAL A 186 12.03 11.50 -5.89
C VAL A 186 11.17 11.55 -4.63
N PHE A 187 11.68 12.19 -3.58
CA PHE A 187 11.12 12.15 -2.24
C PHE A 187 10.31 13.38 -1.89
N THR A 188 9.16 13.18 -1.23
CA THR A 188 8.34 14.25 -0.65
C THR A 188 7.92 13.85 0.77
N THR A 189 8.36 14.61 1.78
CA THR A 189 8.01 14.36 3.18
C THR A 189 6.57 14.82 3.46
N TYR A 190 5.81 14.00 4.19
CA TYR A 190 4.45 14.30 4.63
C TYR A 190 4.14 13.65 5.99
N GLU A 191 2.95 13.92 6.52
CA GLU A 191 2.43 13.24 7.71
C GLU A 191 1.27 12.32 7.29
N GLU A 192 1.32 11.08 7.73
CA GLU A 192 0.34 10.04 7.44
C GLU A 192 -0.34 9.57 8.74
N GLY A 193 -1.66 9.50 8.73
CA GLY A 193 -2.42 8.81 9.79
C GLY A 193 -2.50 7.33 9.49
N ILE A 194 -2.95 6.55 10.50
CA ILE A 194 -3.10 5.10 10.36
C ILE A 194 -3.95 4.75 9.13
N THR A 195 -3.51 3.74 8.38
CA THR A 195 -4.19 3.20 7.20
C THR A 195 -5.15 2.09 7.59
N SER A 196 -6.13 1.78 6.74
CA SER A 196 -7.10 0.69 6.97
C SER A 196 -6.46 -0.69 7.02
N GLU A 197 -5.30 -0.83 6.39
CA GLU A 197 -4.56 -2.10 6.28
C GLU A 197 -3.57 -2.32 7.43
N ASP A 198 -3.31 -1.33 8.30
CA ASP A 198 -2.48 -1.53 9.50
C ASP A 198 -3.23 -2.35 10.54
N PHE A 199 -2.60 -3.38 11.08
CA PHE A 199 -3.20 -4.34 12.04
C PHE A 199 -3.80 -3.70 13.30
N ASN A 200 -3.43 -2.47 13.64
CA ASN A 200 -4.03 -1.73 14.76
C ASN A 200 -5.25 -0.89 14.35
N PHE A 201 -5.59 -0.83 13.06
CA PHE A 201 -6.63 0.07 12.57
C PHE A 201 -7.98 -0.21 13.21
N ASP A 202 -8.41 -1.47 13.23
CA ASP A 202 -9.74 -1.86 13.73
C ASP A 202 -9.92 -1.44 15.19
N GLU A 203 -8.98 -1.76 16.07
CA GLU A 203 -9.04 -1.38 17.49
C GLU A 203 -9.11 0.14 17.67
N ILE A 204 -8.27 0.90 16.97
CA ILE A 204 -8.19 2.35 17.08
C ILE A 204 -9.48 2.99 16.53
N PHE A 205 -9.97 2.50 15.38
CA PHE A 205 -11.19 2.99 14.75
C PHE A 205 -12.42 2.74 15.64
N VAL A 206 -12.61 1.49 16.08
CA VAL A 206 -13.74 1.08 16.94
C VAL A 206 -13.78 1.90 18.23
N LYS A 207 -12.64 2.05 18.88
CA LYS A 207 -12.53 2.88 20.09
C LYS A 207 -13.00 4.31 19.83
N LYS A 208 -12.50 4.94 18.77
CA LYS A 208 -12.88 6.32 18.42
C LYS A 208 -14.34 6.43 17.97
N TYR A 209 -14.82 5.46 17.19
CA TYR A 209 -16.22 5.41 16.77
C TYR A 209 -17.16 5.38 17.98
N ASN A 210 -16.90 4.48 18.94
CA ASN A 210 -17.69 4.31 20.14
C ASN A 210 -17.62 5.51 21.09
N GLU A 211 -16.51 6.27 21.09
CA GLU A 211 -16.43 7.55 21.80
C GLU A 211 -17.38 8.62 21.20
N LEU A 212 -17.47 8.65 19.86
CA LEU A 212 -18.26 9.66 19.11
C LEU A 212 -19.74 9.29 18.97
N PHE A 213 -20.07 8.00 18.93
CA PHE A 213 -21.41 7.48 18.64
C PHE A 213 -21.92 6.53 19.74
N LYS A 214 -22.09 7.07 20.96
CA LYS A 214 -22.42 6.29 22.18
C LYS A 214 -23.68 5.45 22.09
N ASP A 215 -24.65 5.87 21.27
CA ASP A 215 -25.94 5.17 21.10
C ASP A 215 -25.90 4.11 19.98
N ASN A 216 -24.82 4.00 19.26
CA ASN A 216 -24.66 3.07 18.13
C ASN A 216 -23.22 2.51 18.11
N GLN A 217 -22.89 1.67 19.09
CA GLN A 217 -21.57 1.09 19.25
C GLN A 217 -21.35 -0.07 18.30
N ILE A 218 -20.08 -0.28 17.92
CA ILE A 218 -19.59 -1.38 17.09
C ILE A 218 -18.49 -2.13 17.83
N GLU A 219 -18.26 -3.39 17.46
CA GLU A 219 -17.17 -4.24 17.97
C GLU A 219 -16.04 -4.35 16.96
N SER A 220 -16.32 -4.16 15.65
CA SER A 220 -15.37 -4.11 14.56
C SER A 220 -15.75 -3.04 13.54
N PHE A 221 -14.79 -2.52 12.78
CA PHE A 221 -15.03 -1.67 11.61
C PHE A 221 -16.01 -2.31 10.61
N TRP A 222 -15.90 -3.63 10.45
CA TRP A 222 -16.75 -4.42 9.56
C TRP A 222 -18.20 -4.54 10.01
N ASP A 223 -18.54 -4.20 11.26
CA ASP A 223 -19.95 -4.09 11.71
C ASP A 223 -20.70 -2.96 11.00
N LEU A 224 -19.99 -2.09 10.31
CA LEU A 224 -20.60 -1.05 9.47
C LEU A 224 -21.09 -1.59 8.14
N ASP A 225 -20.68 -2.80 7.76
CA ASP A 225 -21.25 -3.54 6.64
C ASP A 225 -22.56 -4.21 7.10
N ASP A 226 -23.67 -3.66 6.68
CA ASP A 226 -25.01 -4.12 7.06
C ASP A 226 -25.73 -4.86 5.92
N ASP A 227 -25.01 -5.65 5.13
CA ASP A 227 -25.49 -6.44 3.98
C ASP A 227 -26.18 -5.59 2.88
N GLU A 228 -26.00 -4.28 2.89
CA GLU A 228 -26.46 -3.40 1.81
C GLU A 228 -25.27 -3.12 0.86
N GLU A 229 -25.47 -3.26 -0.44
CA GLU A 229 -24.50 -3.01 -1.55
C GLU A 229 -23.75 -1.65 -1.46
N SER A 230 -23.91 -0.90 -0.39
CA SER A 230 -23.40 0.46 -0.24
C SER A 230 -22.09 0.56 0.55
N PHE A 231 -21.64 -0.50 1.24
CA PHE A 231 -20.43 -0.41 2.06
C PHE A 231 -19.16 -0.48 1.21
N ASP A 232 -19.08 -1.45 0.32
CA ASP A 232 -17.98 -1.56 -0.65
C ASP A 232 -17.84 -0.29 -1.52
N ASP A 233 -18.98 0.24 -2.01
CA ASP A 233 -18.97 1.51 -2.75
C ASP A 233 -18.44 2.70 -1.90
N ILE A 234 -18.70 2.69 -0.58
CA ILE A 234 -18.18 3.74 0.30
C ILE A 234 -16.67 3.57 0.47
N LEU A 235 -16.20 2.34 0.69
CA LEU A 235 -14.77 2.05 0.82
C LEU A 235 -14.02 2.43 -0.44
N GLU A 236 -14.53 2.08 -1.64
CA GLU A 236 -13.95 2.49 -2.91
C GLU A 236 -13.86 4.03 -3.03
N GLU A 237 -14.92 4.76 -2.64
CA GLU A 237 -14.93 6.23 -2.69
C GLU A 237 -13.97 6.92 -1.72
N ILE A 238 -13.53 6.27 -0.64
CA ILE A 238 -12.60 6.82 0.36
C ILE A 238 -11.24 6.13 0.37
N ASN A 239 -11.01 5.17 -0.52
CA ASN A 239 -9.80 4.35 -0.57
C ASN A 239 -8.52 5.21 -0.62
N ASP A 240 -8.48 6.22 -1.48
CA ASP A 240 -7.32 7.13 -1.60
C ASP A 240 -6.96 7.86 -0.28
N GLU A 241 -7.93 7.97 0.64
CA GLU A 241 -7.73 8.65 1.91
C GLU A 241 -7.23 7.73 3.02
N ILE A 242 -7.56 6.42 2.96
CA ILE A 242 -7.38 5.49 4.08
C ILE A 242 -6.47 4.29 3.79
N SER A 243 -6.25 3.92 2.52
CA SER A 243 -5.56 2.65 2.19
C SER A 243 -4.05 2.67 2.39
N GLY A 244 -3.41 3.82 2.23
CA GLY A 244 -1.95 3.91 2.28
C GLY A 244 -1.21 3.35 1.08
N CYS A 245 -1.86 3.21 -0.08
CA CYS A 245 -1.23 2.79 -1.34
C CYS A 245 -0.06 3.70 -1.73
N GLY A 246 0.78 3.20 -2.65
CA GLY A 246 1.90 3.91 -3.26
C GLY A 246 3.25 3.61 -2.63
N ASN A 247 4.31 4.13 -3.24
CA ASN A 247 5.68 3.89 -2.80
C ASN A 247 6.05 4.85 -1.66
N LYS A 248 6.63 4.34 -0.56
CA LYS A 248 6.96 5.17 0.60
C LYS A 248 8.00 4.60 1.55
N ILE A 249 8.49 5.46 2.43
CA ILE A 249 9.34 5.17 3.58
C ILE A 249 8.65 5.72 4.82
N GLY A 250 8.54 4.91 5.88
CA GLY A 250 7.84 5.29 7.11
C GLY A 250 6.32 5.33 6.95
N GLY A 251 5.62 5.97 7.90
CA GLY A 251 4.17 6.00 7.92
C GLY A 251 3.54 4.66 8.27
N TYR A 252 2.49 4.29 7.54
CA TYR A 252 1.71 3.06 7.72
C TYR A 252 1.67 2.26 6.43
N PRO A 253 1.61 0.92 6.50
CA PRO A 253 1.65 0.08 5.31
C PRO A 253 0.34 0.06 4.53
N TYR A 254 0.45 -0.47 3.32
CA TYR A 254 -0.62 -1.02 2.52
C TYR A 254 -0.34 -2.50 2.24
N PHE A 255 -1.38 -3.30 2.17
CA PHE A 255 -1.35 -4.71 1.77
C PHE A 255 -2.49 -5.00 0.79
N ALA A 256 -2.27 -5.93 -0.14
CA ALA A 256 -3.32 -6.44 -1.02
C ALA A 256 -4.17 -7.51 -0.31
N GLN A 257 -3.62 -8.19 0.70
CA GLN A 257 -4.31 -9.24 1.44
C GLN A 257 -4.45 -8.90 2.93
N SER A 258 -3.37 -9.00 3.72
CA SER A 258 -3.42 -8.74 5.16
C SER A 258 -2.05 -8.40 5.73
N ASP A 259 -2.04 -7.69 6.84
CA ASP A 259 -0.82 -7.34 7.56
C ASP A 259 -0.24 -8.58 8.28
N PRO A 260 0.95 -9.08 7.91
CA PRO A 260 1.54 -10.25 8.55
C PRO A 260 1.89 -10.00 10.03
N ARG A 261 1.94 -8.74 10.47
CA ARG A 261 2.26 -8.37 11.86
C ARG A 261 1.11 -8.67 12.83
N GLU A 262 -0.07 -9.06 12.34
CA GLU A 262 -1.15 -9.61 13.16
C GLU A 262 -0.79 -10.97 13.79
N TYR A 263 0.19 -11.70 13.22
CA TYR A 263 0.60 -12.99 13.74
C TYR A 263 1.54 -12.86 14.94
N ASP A 264 1.45 -13.84 15.85
CA ASP A 264 2.20 -13.88 17.09
C ASP A 264 3.71 -13.64 16.91
N GLY A 265 4.22 -12.57 17.53
CA GLY A 265 5.63 -12.21 17.57
C GLY A 265 6.13 -11.38 16.40
N LEU A 266 5.31 -11.04 15.40
CA LEU A 266 5.66 -10.14 14.30
C LEU A 266 5.27 -8.68 14.57
N ASP A 267 4.47 -8.39 15.57
CA ASP A 267 4.08 -7.05 16.02
C ASP A 267 5.28 -6.19 16.49
N VAL A 268 6.40 -6.82 16.77
CA VAL A 268 7.67 -6.14 17.13
C VAL A 268 8.28 -5.35 15.96
N TYR A 269 7.91 -5.66 14.72
CA TYR A 269 8.35 -4.94 13.51
C TYR A 269 7.45 -3.73 13.25
N ASP A 270 7.49 -2.75 14.14
CA ASP A 270 6.56 -1.62 14.27
C ASP A 270 6.81 -0.46 13.30
N THR A 271 7.89 -0.53 12.50
CA THR A 271 8.33 0.56 11.63
C THR A 271 8.50 0.09 10.19
N LEU A 272 7.77 0.73 9.26
CA LEU A 272 7.88 0.51 7.81
C LEU A 272 9.19 1.10 7.30
N LEU A 273 10.14 0.26 6.86
CA LEU A 273 11.39 0.71 6.24
C LEU A 273 11.20 1.18 4.81
N LEU A 274 10.45 0.42 4.02
CA LEU A 274 10.24 0.66 2.59
C LEU A 274 8.97 -0.06 2.16
N GLN A 275 8.16 0.62 1.34
CA GLN A 275 7.06 0.06 0.57
C GLN A 275 7.27 0.38 -0.90
N ILE A 276 7.23 -0.65 -1.74
CA ILE A 276 7.20 -0.52 -3.21
C ILE A 276 5.93 -1.17 -3.70
N ASP A 277 5.06 -0.36 -4.26
CA ASP A 277 3.74 -0.74 -4.77
C ASP A 277 3.82 -1.07 -6.27
N SER A 278 2.86 -1.83 -6.77
CA SER A 278 2.69 -2.05 -8.20
C SER A 278 2.36 -0.74 -8.90
N MET A 279 2.91 -0.56 -10.09
CA MET A 279 2.75 0.62 -10.91
C MET A 279 2.66 0.23 -12.38
N ASP A 280 1.57 0.61 -13.04
CA ASP A 280 1.42 0.53 -14.50
C ASP A 280 1.17 1.94 -15.04
N ASP A 281 2.25 2.65 -15.31
CA ASP A 281 2.22 4.00 -15.84
C ASP A 281 2.93 4.03 -17.20
N TYR A 282 2.17 4.33 -18.25
CA TYR A 282 2.67 4.36 -19.61
C TYR A 282 3.90 5.28 -19.82
N GLU A 283 4.01 6.36 -19.03
CA GLU A 283 5.12 7.31 -19.12
C GLU A 283 6.27 6.98 -18.18
N ASN A 284 5.95 6.48 -16.98
CA ASN A 284 6.93 6.27 -15.91
C ASN A 284 7.39 4.82 -15.75
N GLY A 285 6.76 3.85 -16.46
CA GLY A 285 7.21 2.47 -16.51
C GLY A 285 6.32 1.50 -15.73
N TYR A 286 6.83 0.29 -15.50
CA TYR A 286 6.07 -0.84 -14.99
C TYR A 286 6.79 -1.49 -13.81
N ILE A 287 6.06 -1.66 -12.72
CA ILE A 287 6.43 -2.50 -11.57
C ILE A 287 5.18 -3.32 -11.22
N MET A 288 5.32 -4.63 -11.13
CA MET A 288 4.18 -5.50 -10.84
C MET A 288 4.57 -6.62 -9.88
N TRP A 289 3.99 -6.61 -8.70
CA TRP A 289 4.12 -7.66 -7.71
C TRP A 289 2.96 -8.64 -7.89
N GLY A 290 3.21 -9.77 -8.54
CA GLY A 290 2.17 -10.74 -8.85
C GLY A 290 1.01 -10.11 -9.63
N ASP A 291 -0.20 -10.12 -9.03
CA ASP A 291 -1.40 -9.46 -9.58
C ASP A 291 -1.70 -8.20 -8.76
N CYS A 292 -1.15 -7.06 -9.17
CA CYS A 292 -1.33 -5.74 -8.54
C CYS A 292 -1.02 -5.69 -7.02
N GLY A 293 0.02 -6.38 -6.60
CA GLY A 293 0.43 -6.47 -5.21
C GLY A 293 1.38 -5.38 -4.75
N VAL A 294 1.92 -5.55 -3.56
CA VAL A 294 2.82 -4.60 -2.88
C VAL A 294 3.92 -5.34 -2.11
N CYS A 295 5.08 -4.72 -2.04
CA CYS A 295 6.24 -5.21 -1.30
C CYS A 295 6.54 -4.31 -0.11
N ASN A 296 6.76 -4.90 1.08
CA ASN A 296 6.98 -4.20 2.32
C ASN A 296 8.18 -4.74 3.09
N PHE A 297 8.98 -3.83 3.67
CA PHE A 297 10.04 -4.16 4.62
C PHE A 297 9.77 -3.45 5.94
N PHE A 298 9.82 -4.19 7.05
CA PHE A 298 9.61 -3.65 8.39
C PHE A 298 10.79 -3.93 9.29
N ILE A 299 10.98 -3.06 10.29
CA ILE A 299 12.01 -3.21 11.31
C ILE A 299 11.46 -2.79 12.67
N ASN A 300 12.06 -3.31 13.74
CA ASN A 300 11.85 -2.76 15.07
C ASN A 300 12.46 -1.35 15.17
N LYS A 301 11.72 -0.40 15.72
CA LYS A 301 12.14 1.01 15.85
C LYS A 301 13.45 1.21 16.58
N ASP A 302 13.70 0.45 17.64
CA ASP A 302 14.94 0.57 18.40
C ASP A 302 16.14 0.01 17.61
N LYS A 303 15.95 -1.05 16.83
CA LYS A 303 16.98 -1.55 15.91
C LYS A 303 17.29 -0.52 14.82
N LEU A 304 16.27 0.09 14.22
CA LEU A 304 16.45 1.16 13.23
C LEU A 304 17.31 2.31 13.78
N LYS A 305 16.98 2.81 14.99
CA LYS A 305 17.75 3.87 15.66
C LYS A 305 19.19 3.50 15.95
N ASN A 306 19.43 2.21 16.17
CA ASN A 306 20.78 1.68 16.39
C ASN A 306 21.50 1.29 15.09
N LEU A 307 20.88 1.52 13.94
CA LEU A 307 21.40 1.15 12.61
C LEU A 307 21.67 -0.36 12.50
N ASP A 308 20.89 -1.17 13.21
CA ASP A 308 20.96 -2.64 13.22
C ASP A 308 19.90 -3.21 12.26
N PHE A 309 20.31 -3.49 11.05
CA PHE A 309 19.47 -4.07 9.99
C PHE A 309 19.60 -5.61 9.92
N SER A 310 20.11 -6.26 10.96
CA SER A 310 20.29 -7.72 10.98
C SER A 310 18.98 -8.51 11.11
N ASP A 311 17.89 -7.83 11.45
CA ASP A 311 16.58 -8.44 11.70
C ASP A 311 15.49 -7.52 11.13
N VAL A 312 15.03 -7.84 9.94
CA VAL A 312 14.04 -7.13 9.14
C VAL A 312 12.99 -8.13 8.70
N LEU A 313 11.73 -7.76 8.78
CA LEU A 313 10.61 -8.52 8.24
C LEU A 313 10.40 -8.09 6.80
N TYR A 314 10.34 -9.05 5.88
CA TYR A 314 10.02 -8.86 4.47
C TYR A 314 8.70 -9.53 4.15
N ASN A 315 7.84 -8.83 3.47
CA ASN A 315 6.58 -9.35 2.94
C ASN A 315 6.30 -8.77 1.55
N TRP A 316 5.67 -9.57 0.71
CA TRP A 316 4.93 -9.07 -0.44
C TRP A 316 3.66 -9.90 -0.57
N ASP A 317 2.62 -9.30 -1.08
CA ASP A 317 1.33 -9.95 -1.36
C ASP A 317 0.68 -9.35 -2.61
N CYS A 318 -0.29 -10.04 -3.17
CA CYS A 318 -1.06 -9.61 -4.35
C CYS A 318 -2.49 -10.14 -4.29
N TYR A 319 -3.34 -9.67 -5.18
CA TYR A 319 -4.74 -10.12 -5.32
C TYR A 319 -4.85 -11.53 -5.88
#